data_5e9f3be0a34262f2956d5e2bb852f97a
#
_entry.id   5e9f3be0a34262f2956d5e2bb852f97a
#
_cell.length_a   1.000
_cell.length_b   1.000
_cell.length_c   1.000
_cell.angle_alpha   90.00
_cell.angle_beta   90.00
_cell.angle_gamma   90.00
#
_symmetry.space_group_name_H-M   'P 1'
#
loop_
_entity.id
_entity.type
_entity.pdbx_description
1 polymer ?
#
loop_
_entity_poly.entity_id
_entity_poly.type
_entity_poly.pdbx_seq_one_letter_code
_entity_poly.pdbx_strand_id
1 'polypeptide(L)'
;MIEEGYVFRMPKAYPVYDLTYKENVDIISSWLLEDHPNLYPVGRNGMHKYNNQDHSMLTSVLSVRNIFGERNDIWSVNVEKDYHEELPVDRSIPIIDYKNDIDTQ
;
A
#
# COMPACT_ATOMS: atom_id res chain seq x y z
N MET A 1 -3.75 25.30 -23.80
CA MET A 1 -2.31 25.20 -24.14
C MET A 1 -1.58 24.81 -22.86
N ILE A 2 -0.76 23.74 -22.89
CA ILE A 2 0.09 23.36 -21.75
C ILE A 2 1.40 24.12 -21.92
N GLU A 3 1.77 24.94 -20.93
CA GLU A 3 2.96 25.78 -21.00
C GLU A 3 4.18 25.11 -20.36
N GLU A 4 3.99 24.35 -19.29
CA GLU A 4 5.07 23.65 -18.58
C GLU A 4 4.62 22.31 -18.03
N GLY A 5 5.56 21.41 -17.82
CA GLY A 5 5.33 20.10 -17.17
C GLY A 5 6.53 19.71 -16.32
N TYR A 6 6.24 19.19 -15.13
CA TYR A 6 7.26 18.76 -14.19
C TYR A 6 7.09 17.29 -13.85
N VAL A 7 8.18 16.54 -13.77
CA VAL A 7 8.21 15.15 -13.33
C VAL A 7 8.98 15.05 -12.02
N PHE A 8 8.31 14.60 -10.98
CA PHE A 8 8.94 14.31 -9.69
C PHE A 8 9.06 12.81 -9.51
N ARG A 9 10.26 12.33 -9.18
CA ARG A 9 10.50 10.93 -8.87
C ARG A 9 10.66 10.79 -7.36
N MET A 10 9.75 10.03 -6.75
CA MET A 10 9.77 9.69 -5.32
C MET A 10 10.20 8.24 -5.15
N PRO A 11 11.46 7.97 -4.77
CA PRO A 11 11.89 6.59 -4.51
C PRO A 11 11.23 6.04 -3.26
N LYS A 12 10.89 4.75 -3.27
CA LYS A 12 10.27 4.02 -2.13
C LYS A 12 8.96 4.63 -1.63
N ALA A 13 8.18 5.26 -2.50
CA ALA A 13 6.91 5.88 -2.14
C ALA A 13 5.82 4.85 -1.81
N TYR A 14 5.88 3.67 -2.41
CA TYR A 14 4.91 2.59 -2.25
C TYR A 14 5.60 1.24 -1.99
N PRO A 15 4.97 0.36 -1.17
CA PRO A 15 5.41 -1.02 -1.09
C PRO A 15 5.24 -1.71 -2.44
N VAL A 16 6.17 -2.58 -2.80
CA VAL A 16 6.11 -3.40 -4.01
C VAL A 16 5.70 -4.81 -3.61
N TYR A 17 4.64 -5.31 -4.21
CA TYR A 17 4.14 -6.65 -4.00
C TYR A 17 4.65 -7.57 -5.10
N ASP A 18 5.59 -8.43 -4.76
CA ASP A 18 6.01 -9.54 -5.59
C ASP A 18 5.22 -10.82 -5.23
N LEU A 19 5.49 -11.91 -5.91
CA LEU A 19 4.77 -13.18 -5.68
C LEU A 19 4.98 -13.77 -4.28
N THR A 20 6.04 -13.37 -3.59
CA THR A 20 6.44 -13.91 -2.27
C THR A 20 6.24 -12.91 -1.13
N TYR A 21 5.78 -11.69 -1.44
CA TYR A 21 5.69 -10.62 -0.45
C TYR A 21 4.88 -11.00 0.79
N LYS A 22 3.77 -11.71 0.58
CA LYS A 22 2.86 -12.08 1.68
C LYS A 22 3.54 -13.05 2.65
N GLU A 23 4.17 -14.08 2.13
CA GLU A 23 4.92 -15.05 2.93
C GLU A 23 6.04 -14.38 3.72
N ASN A 24 6.80 -13.49 3.07
CA ASN A 24 7.86 -12.74 3.71
C ASN A 24 7.35 -11.82 4.81
N VAL A 25 6.23 -11.10 4.58
CA VAL A 25 5.61 -10.24 5.59
C VAL A 25 5.06 -11.05 6.76
N ASP A 26 4.46 -12.21 6.51
CA ASP A 26 3.93 -13.09 7.56
C ASP A 26 5.07 -13.62 8.46
N ILE A 27 6.22 -14.00 7.89
CA ILE A 27 7.41 -14.41 8.64
C ILE A 27 7.95 -13.26 9.49
N ILE A 28 8.12 -12.08 8.90
CA ILE A 28 8.65 -10.91 9.60
C ILE A 28 7.71 -10.46 10.72
N SER A 29 6.42 -10.41 10.46
CA SER A 29 5.44 -10.00 11.47
C SER A 29 5.37 -10.96 12.64
N SER A 30 5.43 -12.28 12.39
CA SER A 30 5.49 -13.29 13.43
C SER A 30 6.75 -13.16 14.29
N TRP A 31 7.90 -13.01 13.66
CA TRP A 31 9.15 -12.79 14.37
C TRP A 31 9.13 -11.51 15.21
N LEU A 32 8.59 -10.40 14.68
CA LEU A 32 8.46 -9.14 15.44
C LEU A 32 7.56 -9.32 16.67
N LEU A 33 6.46 -10.06 16.54
CA LEU A 33 5.55 -10.29 17.67
C LEU A 33 6.17 -11.17 18.76
N GLU A 34 7.01 -12.14 18.39
CA GLU A 34 7.65 -13.08 19.31
C GLU A 34 8.89 -12.47 20.00
N ASP A 35 9.80 -11.90 19.21
CA ASP A 35 11.10 -11.44 19.70
C ASP A 35 11.11 -9.97 20.12
N HIS A 36 10.17 -9.18 19.60
CA HIS A 36 10.11 -7.73 19.85
C HIS A 36 8.70 -7.25 20.23
N PRO A 37 8.12 -7.76 21.34
CA PRO A 37 6.73 -7.46 21.72
C PRO A 37 6.43 -5.99 22.01
N ASN A 38 7.47 -5.18 22.17
CA ASN A 38 7.36 -3.74 22.40
C ASN A 38 7.54 -2.90 21.11
N LEU A 39 7.69 -3.54 19.96
CA LEU A 39 7.84 -2.88 18.69
C LEU A 39 6.53 -2.98 17.88
N TYR A 40 5.94 -1.84 17.59
CA TYR A 40 4.68 -1.74 16.85
C TYR A 40 4.92 -1.07 15.49
N PRO A 41 5.17 -1.83 14.43
CA PRO A 41 5.22 -1.26 13.09
C PRO A 41 3.82 -0.80 12.67
N VAL A 42 3.71 0.44 12.21
CA VAL A 42 2.43 1.04 11.82
C VAL A 42 2.52 1.74 10.47
N GLY A 43 1.37 1.88 9.84
CA GLY A 43 1.24 2.58 8.57
C GLY A 43 1.81 1.83 7.36
N ARG A 44 1.76 2.49 6.21
CA ARG A 44 2.09 1.90 4.91
C ARG A 44 3.50 1.28 4.86
N ASN A 45 4.50 2.05 5.23
CA ASN A 45 5.88 1.59 5.13
C ASN A 45 6.27 0.66 6.28
N GLY A 46 5.81 0.94 7.50
CA GLY A 46 6.12 0.11 8.66
C GLY A 46 5.57 -1.31 8.57
N MET A 47 4.40 -1.46 7.94
CA MET A 47 3.73 -2.76 7.80
C MET A 47 3.88 -3.37 6.40
N HIS A 48 4.54 -2.70 5.48
CA HIS A 48 4.61 -3.10 4.07
C HIS A 48 3.22 -3.38 3.47
N LYS A 49 2.26 -2.48 3.74
CA LYS A 49 0.87 -2.57 3.27
C LYS A 49 0.45 -1.33 2.52
N TYR A 50 -0.41 -1.53 1.52
CA TYR A 50 -1.05 -0.45 0.75
C TYR A 50 -2.14 0.24 1.59
N ASN A 51 -1.75 0.82 2.70
CA ASN A 51 -2.66 1.53 3.60
C ASN A 51 -2.95 2.94 3.09
N ASN A 52 -4.22 3.32 3.09
CA ASN A 52 -4.65 4.71 2.97
C ASN A 52 -4.41 5.45 4.30
N GLN A 53 -4.67 6.74 4.33
CA GLN A 53 -4.44 7.56 5.52
C GLN A 53 -5.23 7.06 6.73
N ASP A 54 -6.52 6.75 6.55
CA ASP A 54 -7.41 6.20 7.58
C ASP A 54 -6.88 4.87 8.15
N HIS A 55 -6.46 3.94 7.30
CA HIS A 55 -5.85 2.68 7.73
C HIS A 55 -4.55 2.91 8.51
N SER A 56 -3.70 3.80 8.04
CA SER A 56 -2.44 4.13 8.71
C SER A 56 -2.68 4.77 10.08
N MET A 57 -3.66 5.65 10.20
CA MET A 57 -4.08 6.24 11.46
C MET A 57 -4.67 5.19 12.41
N LEU A 58 -5.54 4.30 11.89
CA LEU A 58 -6.16 3.25 12.69
C LEU A 58 -5.12 2.30 13.27
N THR A 59 -4.12 1.86 12.47
CA THR A 59 -3.05 1.00 12.98
C THR A 59 -2.29 1.64 14.11
N SER A 60 -2.07 2.95 14.07
CA SER A 60 -1.41 3.72 15.14
C SER A 60 -2.27 3.77 16.40
N VAL A 61 -3.56 4.05 16.26
CA VAL A 61 -4.51 4.08 17.40
C VAL A 61 -4.60 2.72 18.07
N LEU A 62 -4.73 1.64 17.30
CA LEU A 62 -4.82 0.28 17.83
C LEU A 62 -3.50 -0.14 18.52
N SER A 63 -2.35 0.27 17.98
CA SER A 63 -1.06 0.02 18.62
C SER A 63 -0.95 0.71 19.98
N VAL A 64 -1.39 1.96 20.08
CA VAL A 64 -1.41 2.68 21.38
C VAL A 64 -2.36 1.97 22.35
N ARG A 65 -3.53 1.53 21.93
CA ARG A 65 -4.45 0.76 22.78
C ARG A 65 -3.84 -0.55 23.27
N ASN A 66 -3.08 -1.24 22.40
CA ASN A 66 -2.36 -2.45 22.79
C ASN A 66 -1.29 -2.16 23.85
N ILE A 67 -0.59 -1.04 23.78
CA ILE A 67 0.36 -0.60 24.84
C ILE A 67 -0.36 -0.43 26.18
N PHE A 68 -1.62 0.03 26.19
CA PHE A 68 -2.44 0.17 27.39
C PHE A 68 -3.20 -1.11 27.80
N GLY A 69 -2.89 -2.25 27.19
CA GLY A 69 -3.37 -3.56 27.61
C GLY A 69 -4.52 -4.13 26.79
N GLU A 70 -4.95 -3.47 25.72
CA GLU A 70 -5.86 -4.08 24.75
C GLU A 70 -5.12 -5.11 23.87
N ARG A 71 -5.88 -5.95 23.16
CA ARG A 71 -5.35 -6.97 22.25
C ARG A 71 -6.01 -6.83 20.88
N ASN A 72 -5.61 -5.84 20.13
CA ASN A 72 -6.10 -5.62 18.77
C ASN A 72 -5.10 -6.20 17.76
N ASP A 73 -5.59 -6.89 16.75
CA ASP A 73 -4.75 -7.33 15.63
C ASP A 73 -4.56 -6.16 14.65
N ILE A 74 -3.44 -5.47 14.76
CA ILE A 74 -3.09 -4.36 13.87
C ILE A 74 -2.80 -4.83 12.43
N TRP A 75 -2.42 -6.10 12.27
CA TRP A 75 -2.10 -6.68 10.96
C TRP A 75 -3.35 -7.01 10.16
N SER A 76 -4.52 -7.12 10.81
CA SER A 76 -5.81 -7.32 10.14
C SER A 76 -6.39 -6.04 9.52
N VAL A 77 -5.86 -4.86 9.86
CA VAL A 77 -6.32 -3.61 9.26
C VAL A 77 -6.02 -3.61 7.76
N ASN A 78 -7.02 -3.25 6.95
CA ASN A 78 -6.93 -3.26 5.48
C ASN A 78 -6.60 -4.66 4.90
N VAL A 79 -7.33 -5.65 5.33
CA VAL A 79 -7.28 -7.02 4.77
C VAL A 79 -8.33 -7.21 3.67
N GLU A 80 -9.11 -6.17 3.36
CA GLU A 80 -10.12 -6.25 2.32
C GLU A 80 -9.46 -6.61 0.99
N LYS A 81 -9.87 -7.76 0.48
CA LYS A 81 -9.37 -8.35 -0.76
C LYS A 81 -9.75 -7.54 -2.01
N ASP A 82 -10.54 -6.50 -1.86
CA ASP A 82 -11.17 -5.73 -2.92
C ASP A 82 -10.38 -4.49 -3.36
N TYR A 83 -9.23 -4.21 -2.72
CA TYR A 83 -8.26 -3.25 -3.25
C TYR A 83 -7.30 -3.89 -4.26
N HIS A 84 -7.75 -4.93 -4.91
CA HIS A 84 -7.15 -5.32 -6.17
C HIS A 84 -7.57 -4.27 -7.21
N GLU A 85 -6.61 -3.56 -7.74
CA GLU A 85 -6.71 -2.84 -9.00
C GLU A 85 -6.96 -3.80 -10.19
N GLU A 86 -7.62 -4.90 -9.92
CA GLU A 86 -8.32 -5.73 -10.90
C GLU A 86 -9.74 -5.19 -11.10
N LEU A 87 -9.85 -3.89 -11.36
CA LEU A 87 -10.90 -3.47 -12.26
C LEU A 87 -10.61 -4.23 -13.55
N PRO A 88 -11.50 -5.12 -14.01
CA PRO A 88 -11.33 -5.72 -15.32
C PRO A 88 -11.13 -4.56 -16.27
N VAL A 89 -9.94 -4.48 -16.85
CA VAL A 89 -9.65 -3.50 -17.88
C VAL A 89 -10.69 -3.76 -18.95
N ASP A 90 -11.66 -2.88 -19.04
CA ASP A 90 -12.65 -2.95 -20.11
C ASP A 90 -11.89 -2.71 -21.41
N ARG A 91 -11.48 -3.81 -22.03
CA ARG A 91 -10.76 -3.79 -23.30
C ARG A 91 -11.64 -3.33 -24.47
N SER A 92 -12.90 -3.01 -24.21
CA SER A 92 -13.80 -2.42 -25.20
C SER A 92 -13.58 -0.92 -25.37
N ILE A 93 -12.89 -0.26 -24.43
CA ILE A 93 -12.52 1.14 -24.59
C ILE A 93 -11.29 1.20 -25.49
N PRO A 94 -11.37 1.81 -26.69
CA PRO A 94 -10.21 1.95 -27.56
C PRO A 94 -9.11 2.71 -26.83
N ILE A 95 -7.91 2.12 -26.77
CA ILE A 95 -6.73 2.83 -26.29
C ILE A 95 -6.48 3.97 -27.26
N ILE A 96 -6.64 5.22 -26.81
CA ILE A 96 -6.27 6.39 -27.60
C ILE A 96 -4.76 6.34 -27.74
N ASP A 97 -4.27 5.96 -28.91
CA ASP A 97 -2.85 5.94 -29.23
C ASP A 97 -2.40 7.37 -29.54
N TYR A 98 -1.95 8.07 -28.52
CA TYR A 98 -1.46 9.45 -28.63
C TYR A 98 -0.23 9.62 -29.53
N LYS A 99 0.38 8.54 -30.03
CA LYS A 99 1.52 8.61 -30.93
C LYS A 99 1.13 8.95 -32.37
N ASN A 100 -0.10 8.67 -32.77
CA ASN A 100 -0.54 8.87 -34.16
C ASN A 100 -1.23 10.21 -34.42
N ASP A 101 -1.56 10.99 -33.36
CA ASP A 101 -2.27 12.25 -33.53
C ASP A 101 -1.34 13.49 -33.62
N ILE A 102 -0.03 13.32 -33.51
CA ILE A 102 0.93 14.43 -33.55
C ILE A 102 1.48 14.70 -34.96
N ASP A 103 1.35 13.75 -35.89
CA ASP A 103 1.93 13.88 -37.23
C ASP A 103 0.97 14.41 -38.31
N THR A 104 -0.18 14.95 -37.95
CA THR A 104 -1.16 15.50 -38.92
C THR A 104 -1.53 16.97 -38.69
N GLN A 105 -0.57 17.81 -38.30
CA GLN A 105 -0.74 19.28 -38.45
C GLN A 105 0.54 19.92 -38.98
#